data_f29dc61b792ad1878410f8b3afde110d
#
_entry.id   f29dc61b792ad1878410f8b3afde110d
#
_cell.length_a   1.000
_cell.length_b   1.000
_cell.length_c   1.000
_cell.angle_alpha   90.00
_cell.angle_beta   90.00
_cell.angle_gamma   90.00
#
_symmetry.space_group_name_H-M   'P 1'
#
loop_
_entity.id
_entity.type
_entity.pdbx_description
1 polymer ?
#
loop_
_entity_poly.entity_id
_entity_poly.type
_entity_poly.pdbx_seq_one_letter_code
_entity_poly.pdbx_strand_id
1 'polypeptide(L)'
;MHAHALIQSEAPWLLAPELGVCIVGSQALAIACRKANLDGPNPSDLDLSWALNHEAGTELLTQHGVCVPTTVGNQERGTLAAKIGGMRIEITSFRAGDASAPMRDRIQADLSERDMTIGAIAVEVATGTIHDPFDGLQDYKERRIAPVGDPAQRVTEHGIRWLRYFRKAHEFGFVVDNSIRGLRRKLDPAVLLSLPKEAIALELRAILTKTKSPGRCLLDLYEVGLLATLSLTLAQQFDGRPAGPQRWHPEVSQALHMILALDWAVANSQHFEERDRTAVLFAVLCHDLGKGDTEPAKFPRHRGHEGAGVPLIEQLAAKWPGLMDQRTTTLAKHVSALHLEIRRYDELRAGTRARIYEDYFRAKDYPVELFATAVAADSAGRLGFEQDGPVVRDRVVQDLENLRAACSSVDAAALRQKIPDDLDTFRAALHEARAHAIKTHASSPNDAADHR
;
A
#
# COMPACT_ATOMS: atom_id res chain seq x y z
N MET A 1 21.80 14.35 -4.23
CA MET A 1 22.13 15.67 -4.84
C MET A 1 21.18 16.70 -4.26
N HIS A 2 21.62 17.89 -3.85
CA HIS A 2 20.71 18.89 -3.32
C HIS A 2 19.88 19.48 -4.47
N ALA A 3 18.54 19.56 -4.31
CA ALA A 3 17.62 20.10 -5.34
C ALA A 3 18.10 21.45 -5.90
N HIS A 4 18.58 22.35 -5.05
CA HIS A 4 19.14 23.63 -5.44
C HIS A 4 20.39 23.51 -6.34
N ALA A 5 21.30 22.59 -6.04
CA ALA A 5 22.50 22.36 -6.87
C ALA A 5 22.14 21.78 -8.25
N LEU A 6 21.11 20.92 -8.32
CA LEU A 6 20.60 20.42 -9.59
C LEU A 6 20.04 21.56 -10.46
N ILE A 7 19.23 22.45 -9.86
CA ILE A 7 18.65 23.58 -10.59
C ILE A 7 19.75 24.53 -11.06
N GLN A 8 20.77 24.83 -10.21
CA GLN A 8 21.88 25.68 -10.58
C GLN A 8 22.70 25.12 -11.75
N SER A 9 22.91 23.79 -11.80
CA SER A 9 23.72 23.18 -12.88
C SER A 9 22.93 22.96 -14.17
N GLU A 10 21.69 22.50 -14.08
CA GLU A 10 20.93 21.97 -15.22
C GLU A 10 19.87 22.97 -15.75
N ALA A 11 19.39 23.88 -14.89
CA ALA A 11 18.34 24.85 -15.25
C ALA A 11 18.53 26.20 -14.56
N PRO A 12 19.69 26.89 -14.75
CA PRO A 12 19.98 28.14 -14.07
C PRO A 12 18.98 29.27 -14.37
N TRP A 13 18.24 29.17 -15.46
CA TRP A 13 17.17 30.10 -15.83
C TRP A 13 15.98 30.06 -14.85
N LEU A 14 15.78 28.96 -14.09
CA LEU A 14 14.79 28.90 -13.01
C LEU A 14 15.15 29.76 -11.80
N LEU A 15 16.36 30.27 -11.73
CA LEU A 15 16.79 31.18 -10.67
C LEU A 15 16.31 32.63 -10.91
N ALA A 16 15.69 32.95 -12.04
CA ALA A 16 15.14 34.26 -12.33
C ALA A 16 14.07 34.66 -11.30
N PRO A 17 14.27 35.77 -10.54
CA PRO A 17 13.37 36.08 -9.40
C PRO A 17 11.92 36.34 -9.82
N GLU A 18 11.71 36.85 -11.04
CA GLU A 18 10.39 37.13 -11.61
C GLU A 18 9.54 35.90 -11.82
N LEU A 19 10.16 34.73 -11.94
CA LEU A 19 9.46 33.46 -12.07
C LEU A 19 8.87 32.96 -10.72
N GLY A 20 9.41 33.47 -9.60
CA GLY A 20 8.99 33.08 -8.26
C GLY A 20 9.08 31.58 -7.99
N VAL A 21 10.09 30.90 -8.57
CA VAL A 21 10.22 29.44 -8.42
C VAL A 21 10.53 29.07 -6.99
N CYS A 22 9.71 28.17 -6.43
CA CYS A 22 9.88 27.63 -5.10
C CYS A 22 9.97 26.11 -5.14
N ILE A 23 10.93 25.53 -4.40
CA ILE A 23 10.88 24.13 -4.01
C ILE A 23 9.77 24.00 -2.97
N VAL A 24 8.92 22.97 -3.11
CA VAL A 24 7.76 22.73 -2.22
C VAL A 24 7.68 21.27 -1.80
N GLY A 25 6.67 20.91 -0.99
CA GLY A 25 6.43 19.54 -0.58
C GLY A 25 7.55 18.95 0.29
N SER A 26 7.82 17.67 0.11
CA SER A 26 8.78 16.93 0.93
C SER A 26 10.22 17.44 0.85
N GLN A 27 10.64 17.97 -0.31
CA GLN A 27 11.97 18.57 -0.49
C GLN A 27 12.11 19.87 0.30
N ALA A 28 11.10 20.76 0.28
CA ALA A 28 11.10 21.98 1.06
C ALA A 28 11.20 21.69 2.55
N LEU A 29 10.38 20.73 3.03
CA LEU A 29 10.43 20.27 4.42
C LEU A 29 11.81 19.72 4.77
N ALA A 30 12.43 18.89 3.93
CA ALA A 30 13.77 18.37 4.16
C ALA A 30 14.84 19.47 4.24
N ILE A 31 14.73 20.51 3.43
CA ILE A 31 15.63 21.67 3.47
C ILE A 31 15.42 22.46 4.77
N ALA A 32 14.16 22.73 5.15
CA ALA A 32 13.82 23.44 6.36
C ALA A 32 14.29 22.68 7.63
N CYS A 33 14.08 21.37 7.67
CA CYS A 33 14.57 20.51 8.76
C CYS A 33 16.09 20.59 8.90
N ARG A 34 16.85 20.43 7.80
CA ARG A 34 18.32 20.55 7.82
C ARG A 34 18.79 21.89 8.36
N LYS A 35 18.17 23.01 7.90
CA LYS A 35 18.52 24.36 8.39
C LYS A 35 18.22 24.52 9.89
N ALA A 36 17.27 23.77 10.42
CA ALA A 36 16.91 23.74 11.84
C ALA A 36 17.63 22.65 12.65
N ASN A 37 18.60 21.94 12.06
CA ASN A 37 19.31 20.79 12.65
C ASN A 37 18.36 19.67 13.11
N LEU A 38 17.33 19.37 12.32
CA LEU A 38 16.38 18.29 12.54
C LEU A 38 16.60 17.19 11.50
N ASP A 39 16.32 15.93 11.89
CA ASP A 39 16.18 14.84 10.95
C ASP A 39 14.93 15.06 10.10
N GLY A 40 15.13 15.29 8.82
CA GLY A 40 14.06 15.53 7.86
C GLY A 40 13.72 14.28 7.02
N PRO A 41 12.66 14.34 6.21
CA PRO A 41 12.38 13.29 5.25
C PRO A 41 13.52 13.18 4.21
N ASN A 42 13.62 12.00 3.58
CA ASN A 42 14.53 11.76 2.45
C ASN A 42 13.70 11.62 1.16
N PRO A 43 13.34 12.73 0.50
CA PRO A 43 12.47 12.71 -0.66
C PRO A 43 13.22 12.26 -1.92
N SER A 44 12.53 11.51 -2.79
CA SER A 44 13.00 11.09 -4.12
C SER A 44 12.58 12.06 -5.22
N ASP A 45 11.47 12.77 -5.01
CA ASP A 45 10.82 13.59 -6.03
C ASP A 45 11.10 15.09 -5.79
N LEU A 46 11.16 15.87 -6.86
CA LEU A 46 11.32 17.32 -6.80
C LEU A 46 10.05 18.01 -7.29
N ASP A 47 9.31 18.57 -6.33
CA ASP A 47 8.13 19.38 -6.60
C ASP A 47 8.50 20.86 -6.55
N LEU A 48 8.10 21.58 -7.59
CA LEU A 48 8.26 23.03 -7.70
C LEU A 48 6.89 23.71 -7.78
N SER A 49 6.83 24.98 -7.36
CA SER A 49 5.74 25.89 -7.71
C SER A 49 6.32 27.19 -8.25
N TRP A 50 5.55 27.91 -9.08
CA TRP A 50 5.97 29.15 -9.69
C TRP A 50 4.84 30.11 -10.01
N ALA A 51 5.21 31.35 -10.37
CA ALA A 51 4.26 32.41 -10.66
C ALA A 51 3.62 32.33 -12.06
N LEU A 52 4.10 31.45 -12.94
CA LEU A 52 3.59 31.33 -14.31
C LEU A 52 2.30 30.46 -14.32
N ASN A 53 1.43 30.77 -15.27
CA ASN A 53 0.31 29.87 -15.61
C ASN A 53 0.80 28.70 -16.48
N HIS A 54 -0.09 27.74 -16.75
CA HIS A 54 0.24 26.53 -17.51
C HIS A 54 0.78 26.85 -18.92
N GLU A 55 0.21 27.80 -19.64
CA GLU A 55 0.58 28.17 -21.00
C GLU A 55 1.96 28.79 -21.05
N ALA A 56 2.17 29.88 -20.28
CA ALA A 56 3.46 30.57 -20.20
C ALA A 56 4.56 29.63 -19.65
N GLY A 57 4.22 28.73 -18.72
CA GLY A 57 5.15 27.74 -18.23
C GLY A 57 5.56 26.70 -19.28
N THR A 58 4.63 26.24 -20.10
CA THR A 58 4.90 25.32 -21.20
C THR A 58 5.80 25.98 -22.26
N GLU A 59 5.52 27.24 -22.59
CA GLU A 59 6.32 28.02 -23.52
C GLU A 59 7.76 28.19 -23.01
N LEU A 60 7.94 28.60 -21.77
CA LEU A 60 9.27 28.80 -21.16
C LEU A 60 10.08 27.49 -21.13
N LEU A 61 9.47 26.37 -20.70
CA LEU A 61 10.14 25.08 -20.71
C LEU A 61 10.59 24.65 -22.10
N THR A 62 9.73 24.86 -23.09
CA THR A 62 10.04 24.57 -24.52
C THR A 62 11.16 25.44 -25.07
N GLN A 63 11.18 26.73 -24.75
CA GLN A 63 12.26 27.67 -25.14
C GLN A 63 13.61 27.21 -24.60
N HIS A 64 13.64 26.59 -23.41
CA HIS A 64 14.86 26.04 -22.82
C HIS A 64 15.12 24.55 -23.19
N GLY A 65 14.43 24.02 -24.21
CA GLY A 65 14.65 22.65 -24.72
C GLY A 65 14.15 21.56 -23.78
N VAL A 66 13.33 21.92 -22.81
CA VAL A 66 12.76 20.94 -21.86
C VAL A 66 11.46 20.36 -22.45
N CYS A 67 11.44 19.05 -22.66
CA CYS A 67 10.25 18.37 -23.18
C CYS A 67 9.15 18.30 -22.09
N VAL A 68 7.98 18.82 -22.43
CA VAL A 68 6.76 18.73 -21.59
C VAL A 68 5.82 17.71 -22.22
N PRO A 69 5.66 16.51 -21.65
CA PRO A 69 4.72 15.52 -22.17
C PRO A 69 3.28 16.03 -22.05
N THR A 70 2.53 16.03 -23.14
CA THR A 70 1.12 16.46 -23.17
C THR A 70 0.18 15.52 -22.43
N THR A 71 0.61 14.29 -22.16
CA THR A 71 -0.16 13.24 -21.49
C THR A 71 0.09 13.16 -19.98
N VAL A 72 1.04 13.91 -19.45
CA VAL A 72 1.44 13.89 -18.04
C VAL A 72 1.36 15.30 -17.47
N GLY A 73 0.65 15.44 -16.37
CA GLY A 73 0.38 16.72 -15.72
C GLY A 73 -1.13 16.92 -15.52
N ASN A 74 -1.52 18.00 -14.92
CA ASN A 74 -2.92 18.37 -14.73
C ASN A 74 -3.13 19.80 -15.17
N GLN A 75 -3.72 19.98 -16.35
CA GLN A 75 -3.92 21.29 -16.94
C GLN A 75 -4.84 22.19 -16.09
N GLU A 76 -5.89 21.61 -15.48
CA GLU A 76 -6.79 22.36 -14.59
C GLU A 76 -6.08 22.88 -13.33
N ARG A 77 -5.08 22.14 -12.85
CA ARG A 77 -4.24 22.53 -11.71
C ARG A 77 -3.00 23.32 -12.10
N GLY A 78 -2.77 23.55 -13.39
CA GLY A 78 -1.57 24.19 -13.87
C GLY A 78 -0.27 23.41 -13.60
N THR A 79 -0.35 22.06 -13.51
CA THR A 79 0.80 21.20 -13.23
C THR A 79 1.44 20.71 -14.52
N LEU A 80 2.73 20.96 -14.67
CA LEU A 80 3.59 20.49 -15.75
C LEU A 80 4.55 19.44 -15.22
N ALA A 81 4.70 18.32 -15.94
CA ALA A 81 5.74 17.35 -15.68
C ALA A 81 6.87 17.52 -16.69
N ALA A 82 8.10 17.50 -16.21
CA ALA A 82 9.30 17.69 -17.05
C ALA A 82 10.46 16.84 -16.54
N LYS A 83 11.56 16.77 -17.33
CA LYS A 83 12.83 16.19 -16.87
C LYS A 83 13.92 17.26 -16.97
N ILE A 84 14.64 17.47 -15.87
CA ILE A 84 15.80 18.38 -15.81
C ILE A 84 16.96 17.57 -15.22
N GLY A 85 18.11 17.57 -15.92
CA GLY A 85 19.29 16.80 -15.49
C GLY A 85 19.01 15.31 -15.27
N GLY A 86 18.06 14.73 -16.04
CA GLY A 86 17.64 13.34 -15.90
C GLY A 86 16.61 13.10 -14.77
N MET A 87 16.39 14.05 -13.86
CA MET A 87 15.41 13.94 -12.78
C MET A 87 14.02 14.38 -13.26
N ARG A 88 13.01 13.59 -12.90
CA ARG A 88 11.61 13.99 -13.10
C ARG A 88 11.25 15.07 -12.09
N ILE A 89 10.66 16.15 -12.57
CA ILE A 89 10.14 17.25 -11.77
C ILE A 89 8.67 17.50 -12.09
N GLU A 90 7.93 17.95 -11.09
CA GLU A 90 6.59 18.48 -11.27
C GLU A 90 6.58 19.95 -10.88
N ILE A 91 6.12 20.82 -11.80
CA ILE A 91 6.04 22.27 -11.56
C ILE A 91 4.57 22.67 -11.61
N THR A 92 4.06 23.25 -10.55
CA THR A 92 2.67 23.67 -10.44
C THR A 92 2.58 25.20 -10.37
N SER A 93 1.65 25.80 -11.15
CA SER A 93 1.31 27.21 -11.01
C SER A 93 0.83 27.55 -9.61
N PHE A 94 1.11 28.72 -9.09
CA PHE A 94 0.55 29.17 -7.82
C PHE A 94 -0.98 29.07 -7.86
N ARG A 95 -1.56 28.51 -6.81
CA ARG A 95 -3.00 28.13 -6.74
C ARG A 95 -3.91 29.31 -6.43
N ALA A 96 -3.35 30.33 -5.77
CA ALA A 96 -4.11 31.49 -5.32
C ALA A 96 -3.22 32.74 -5.34
N GLY A 97 -3.81 33.89 -5.13
CA GLY A 97 -3.16 35.16 -5.00
C GLY A 97 -3.38 36.08 -6.20
N ASP A 98 -3.32 37.38 -5.94
CA ASP A 98 -3.34 38.43 -6.98
C ASP A 98 -2.01 38.42 -7.72
N ALA A 99 -2.04 38.33 -9.05
CA ALA A 99 -0.83 38.38 -9.91
C ALA A 99 -0.04 39.69 -9.77
N SER A 100 -0.68 40.78 -9.36
CA SER A 100 -0.05 42.07 -9.10
C SER A 100 0.57 42.23 -7.71
N ALA A 101 0.28 41.29 -6.79
CA ALA A 101 0.79 41.31 -5.42
C ALA A 101 2.30 41.02 -5.38
N PRO A 102 3.01 41.50 -4.34
CA PRO A 102 4.39 41.11 -4.10
C PRO A 102 4.60 39.61 -4.10
N MET A 103 5.73 39.13 -4.63
CA MET A 103 6.01 37.67 -4.76
C MET A 103 5.84 36.91 -3.45
N ARG A 104 6.28 37.50 -2.32
CA ARG A 104 6.09 36.91 -0.99
C ARG A 104 4.62 36.60 -0.69
N ASP A 105 3.71 37.51 -0.99
CA ASP A 105 2.29 37.38 -0.71
C ASP A 105 1.66 36.32 -1.63
N ARG A 106 2.12 36.25 -2.88
CA ARG A 106 1.71 35.19 -3.82
C ARG A 106 2.15 33.80 -3.37
N ILE A 107 3.39 33.65 -2.87
CA ILE A 107 3.89 32.40 -2.29
C ILE A 107 3.05 32.02 -1.06
N GLN A 108 2.77 32.96 -0.16
CA GLN A 108 1.94 32.70 1.02
C GLN A 108 0.52 32.28 0.63
N ALA A 109 -0.07 32.88 -0.39
CA ALA A 109 -1.37 32.52 -0.93
C ALA A 109 -1.36 31.09 -1.51
N ASP A 110 -0.33 30.67 -2.25
CA ASP A 110 -0.20 29.27 -2.71
C ASP A 110 -0.13 28.30 -1.54
N LEU A 111 0.67 28.64 -0.52
CA LEU A 111 0.83 27.79 0.65
C LEU A 111 -0.47 27.66 1.48
N SER A 112 -1.33 28.70 1.48
CA SER A 112 -2.63 28.65 2.17
C SER A 112 -3.62 27.65 1.57
N GLU A 113 -3.44 27.24 0.31
CA GLU A 113 -4.28 26.27 -0.39
C GLU A 113 -3.84 24.81 -0.17
N ARG A 114 -2.76 24.60 0.59
CA ARG A 114 -2.26 23.26 0.86
C ARG A 114 -3.08 22.56 1.94
N ASP A 115 -2.95 21.24 2.01
CA ASP A 115 -3.74 20.40 2.93
C ASP A 115 -3.23 20.47 4.37
N MET A 116 -1.91 20.40 4.57
CA MET A 116 -1.30 20.31 5.90
C MET A 116 -0.09 21.25 6.03
N THR A 117 0.16 21.71 7.25
CA THR A 117 1.21 22.69 7.57
C THR A 117 2.60 22.22 7.18
N ILE A 118 2.95 20.94 7.45
CA ILE A 118 4.24 20.36 7.06
C ILE A 118 4.45 20.30 5.54
N GLY A 119 3.37 20.37 4.74
CA GLY A 119 3.40 20.46 3.28
C GLY A 119 3.28 21.89 2.76
N ALA A 120 3.05 22.88 3.64
CA ALA A 120 2.88 24.29 3.35
C ALA A 120 4.16 25.10 3.62
N ILE A 121 5.31 24.48 3.35
CA ILE A 121 6.64 25.11 3.40
C ILE A 121 7.13 25.27 1.97
N ALA A 122 7.75 26.41 1.66
CA ALA A 122 8.38 26.67 0.39
C ALA A 122 9.81 27.20 0.59
N VAL A 123 10.71 26.91 -0.37
CA VAL A 123 12.06 27.44 -0.41
C VAL A 123 12.26 28.11 -1.77
N GLU A 124 12.41 29.43 -1.79
CA GLU A 124 12.72 30.16 -3.01
C GLU A 124 14.04 29.67 -3.63
N VAL A 125 13.99 29.31 -4.89
CA VAL A 125 15.19 28.83 -5.59
C VAL A 125 16.22 29.92 -5.78
N ALA A 126 15.77 31.14 -6.06
CA ALA A 126 16.65 32.29 -6.31
C ALA A 126 17.45 32.74 -5.07
N THR A 127 16.82 32.73 -3.88
CA THR A 127 17.39 33.34 -2.66
C THR A 127 17.71 32.32 -1.57
N GLY A 128 17.16 31.12 -1.63
CA GLY A 128 17.21 30.12 -0.53
C GLY A 128 16.36 30.51 0.67
N THR A 129 15.48 31.54 0.54
CA THR A 129 14.57 31.97 1.60
C THR A 129 13.53 30.89 1.87
N ILE A 130 13.34 30.56 3.15
CA ILE A 130 12.30 29.60 3.59
C ILE A 130 11.05 30.39 3.98
N HIS A 131 9.91 30.01 3.42
CA HIS A 131 8.59 30.49 3.77
C HIS A 131 7.85 29.38 4.52
N ASP A 132 7.50 29.64 5.77
CA ASP A 132 6.72 28.75 6.63
C ASP A 132 5.65 29.54 7.40
N PRO A 133 4.64 30.08 6.69
CA PRO A 133 3.65 30.99 7.28
C PRO A 133 2.63 30.29 8.17
N PHE A 134 2.64 28.95 8.23
CA PHE A 134 1.70 28.13 8.98
C PHE A 134 2.37 27.25 10.05
N ASP A 135 3.61 27.57 10.44
CA ASP A 135 4.38 26.87 11.47
C ASP A 135 4.56 25.36 11.20
N GLY A 136 4.69 24.97 9.91
CA GLY A 136 4.85 23.58 9.51
C GLY A 136 6.08 22.91 10.10
N LEU A 137 7.19 23.65 10.25
CA LEU A 137 8.40 23.15 10.87
C LEU A 137 8.20 22.90 12.39
N GLN A 138 7.37 23.72 13.06
CA GLN A 138 7.01 23.50 14.45
C GLN A 138 6.13 22.25 14.60
N ASP A 139 5.13 22.08 13.75
CA ASP A 139 4.30 20.86 13.73
C ASP A 139 5.13 19.60 13.45
N TYR A 140 6.15 19.72 12.58
CA TYR A 140 7.08 18.61 12.35
C TYR A 140 7.89 18.25 13.60
N LYS A 141 8.40 19.24 14.36
CA LYS A 141 9.09 19.03 15.64
C LYS A 141 8.18 18.38 16.68
N GLU A 142 6.91 18.79 16.74
CA GLU A 142 5.89 18.25 17.63
C GLU A 142 5.36 16.89 17.18
N ARG A 143 5.81 16.40 16.01
CA ARG A 143 5.37 15.13 15.39
C ARG A 143 3.85 15.09 15.21
N ARG A 144 3.29 16.17 14.68
CA ARG A 144 1.85 16.39 14.48
C ARG A 144 1.53 16.64 13.00
N ILE A 145 0.43 16.07 12.52
CA ILE A 145 -0.19 16.44 11.25
C ILE A 145 -1.34 17.39 11.55
N ALA A 146 -1.11 18.67 11.26
CA ALA A 146 -2.10 19.73 11.41
C ALA A 146 -2.57 20.25 10.03
N PRO A 147 -3.83 20.70 9.92
CA PRO A 147 -4.36 21.28 8.69
C PRO A 147 -3.86 22.71 8.49
N VAL A 148 -3.81 23.17 7.26
CA VAL A 148 -3.71 24.61 6.96
C VAL A 148 -5.11 25.22 7.08
N GLY A 149 -5.31 26.07 8.09
CA GLY A 149 -6.61 26.71 8.35
C GLY A 149 -7.67 25.72 8.88
N ASP A 150 -8.95 25.90 8.47
CA ASP A 150 -10.04 25.01 8.92
C ASP A 150 -10.04 23.69 8.16
N PRO A 151 -9.87 22.54 8.83
CA PRO A 151 -9.85 21.24 8.19
C PRO A 151 -11.19 20.88 7.53
N ALA A 152 -12.33 21.39 8.02
CA ALA A 152 -13.62 21.15 7.39
C ALA A 152 -13.70 21.80 6.00
N GLN A 153 -13.22 23.04 5.89
CA GLN A 153 -13.10 23.71 4.60
C GLN A 153 -12.16 22.93 3.67
N ARG A 154 -10.96 22.57 4.12
CA ARG A 154 -9.96 21.83 3.32
C ARG A 154 -10.49 20.49 2.79
N VAL A 155 -11.25 19.75 3.60
CA VAL A 155 -11.87 18.48 3.18
C VAL A 155 -13.05 18.72 2.22
N THR A 156 -13.83 19.79 2.42
CA THR A 156 -14.92 20.15 1.49
C THR A 156 -14.38 20.50 0.11
N GLU A 157 -13.25 21.18 0.02
CA GLU A 157 -12.61 21.49 -1.27
C GLU A 157 -12.09 20.23 -1.96
N HIS A 158 -11.50 19.31 -1.21
CA HIS A 158 -10.98 18.04 -1.71
C HIS A 158 -11.11 16.93 -0.66
N GLY A 159 -12.14 16.11 -0.76
CA GLY A 159 -12.43 15.03 0.19
C GLY A 159 -11.26 14.08 0.46
N ILE A 160 -10.40 13.81 -0.54
CA ILE A 160 -9.24 12.92 -0.40
C ILE A 160 -8.24 13.39 0.68
N ARG A 161 -8.23 14.69 1.02
CA ARG A 161 -7.38 15.26 2.06
C ARG A 161 -7.65 14.60 3.41
N TRP A 162 -8.89 14.16 3.66
CA TRP A 162 -9.24 13.49 4.91
C TRP A 162 -8.47 12.18 5.12
N LEU A 163 -8.38 11.35 4.08
CA LEU A 163 -7.57 10.12 4.13
C LEU A 163 -6.07 10.44 4.19
N ARG A 164 -5.64 11.46 3.45
CA ARG A 164 -4.25 11.88 3.38
C ARG A 164 -3.67 12.33 4.71
N TYR A 165 -4.45 13.00 5.57
CA TYR A 165 -4.02 13.36 6.92
C TYR A 165 -3.62 12.13 7.73
N PHE A 166 -4.47 11.10 7.75
CA PHE A 166 -4.17 9.86 8.47
C PHE A 166 -2.99 9.12 7.85
N ARG A 167 -2.98 8.97 6.52
CA ARG A 167 -1.85 8.32 5.86
C ARG A 167 -0.53 9.02 6.17
N LYS A 168 -0.47 10.34 6.05
CA LYS A 168 0.75 11.10 6.33
C LYS A 168 1.18 11.00 7.80
N ALA A 169 0.25 10.99 8.74
CA ALA A 169 0.58 10.75 10.13
C ALA A 169 1.28 9.40 10.32
N HIS A 170 0.73 8.33 9.77
CA HIS A 170 1.33 7.00 9.87
C HIS A 170 2.57 6.80 9.00
N GLU A 171 2.73 7.54 7.90
CA GLU A 171 3.95 7.57 7.09
C GLU A 171 5.13 8.17 7.87
N PHE A 172 4.93 9.28 8.56
CA PHE A 172 5.94 9.94 9.38
C PHE A 172 6.07 9.31 10.79
N GLY A 173 5.05 8.63 11.29
CA GLY A 173 4.95 8.19 12.69
C GLY A 173 4.57 9.34 13.61
N PHE A 174 3.67 10.22 13.14
CA PHE A 174 3.15 11.40 13.83
C PHE A 174 1.72 11.16 14.31
N VAL A 175 1.21 12.06 15.15
CA VAL A 175 -0.19 12.06 15.57
C VAL A 175 -1.03 12.97 14.67
N VAL A 176 -2.29 12.60 14.46
CA VAL A 176 -3.26 13.44 13.74
C VAL A 176 -3.84 14.46 14.72
N ASP A 177 -3.88 15.73 14.31
CA ASP A 177 -4.46 16.81 15.12
C ASP A 177 -5.93 16.52 15.47
N ASN A 178 -6.34 16.94 16.68
CA ASN A 178 -7.69 16.70 17.18
C ASN A 178 -8.78 17.36 16.35
N SER A 179 -8.49 18.48 15.68
CA SER A 179 -9.43 19.15 14.78
C SER A 179 -9.79 18.27 13.59
N ILE A 180 -8.82 17.47 13.07
CA ILE A 180 -9.02 16.50 11.99
C ILE A 180 -9.76 15.26 12.51
N ARG A 181 -9.38 14.70 13.66
CA ARG A 181 -10.07 13.58 14.29
C ARG A 181 -11.55 13.91 14.58
N GLY A 182 -11.81 15.15 14.99
CA GLY A 182 -13.16 15.65 15.27
C GLY A 182 -14.02 15.98 14.06
N LEU A 183 -13.52 15.90 12.83
CA LEU A 183 -14.22 16.32 11.61
C LEU A 183 -15.56 15.61 11.39
N ARG A 184 -15.70 14.35 11.80
CA ARG A 184 -16.96 13.62 11.67
C ARG A 184 -18.15 14.29 12.35
N ARG A 185 -17.90 15.15 13.32
CA ARG A 185 -18.96 15.95 13.97
C ARG A 185 -19.46 17.10 13.10
N LYS A 186 -18.69 17.47 12.07
CA LYS A 186 -18.97 18.60 11.17
C LYS A 186 -19.27 18.16 9.74
N LEU A 187 -18.71 17.03 9.32
CA LEU A 187 -18.78 16.52 7.95
C LEU A 187 -19.24 15.05 7.92
N ASP A 188 -20.07 14.73 6.94
CA ASP A 188 -20.41 13.34 6.63
C ASP A 188 -19.26 12.68 5.87
N PRO A 189 -18.74 11.53 6.33
CA PRO A 189 -17.76 10.75 5.59
C PRO A 189 -18.18 10.38 4.15
N ALA A 190 -19.47 10.41 3.85
CA ALA A 190 -19.99 10.17 2.49
C ALA A 190 -19.42 11.15 1.44
N VAL A 191 -18.84 12.29 1.84
CA VAL A 191 -18.11 13.19 0.95
C VAL A 191 -16.98 12.48 0.19
N LEU A 192 -16.41 11.42 0.75
CA LEU A 192 -15.40 10.60 0.06
C LEU A 192 -15.98 9.86 -1.15
N LEU A 193 -17.26 9.47 -1.11
CA LEU A 193 -17.89 8.69 -2.16
C LEU A 193 -18.20 9.51 -3.43
N SER A 194 -18.09 10.84 -3.36
CA SER A 194 -18.19 11.73 -4.53
C SER A 194 -16.89 11.82 -5.33
N LEU A 195 -15.79 11.31 -4.79
CA LEU A 195 -14.48 11.33 -5.45
C LEU A 195 -14.38 10.24 -6.53
N PRO A 196 -13.51 10.42 -7.54
CA PRO A 196 -13.14 9.36 -8.46
C PRO A 196 -12.65 8.13 -7.68
N LYS A 197 -13.17 6.96 -8.04
CA LYS A 197 -12.83 5.69 -7.35
C LYS A 197 -11.33 5.41 -7.39
N GLU A 198 -10.68 5.76 -8.49
CA GLU A 198 -9.25 5.61 -8.72
C GLU A 198 -8.42 6.46 -7.73
N ALA A 199 -8.89 7.66 -7.40
CA ALA A 199 -8.22 8.52 -6.42
C ALA A 199 -8.27 7.91 -5.01
N ILE A 200 -9.41 7.33 -4.62
CA ILE A 200 -9.57 6.61 -3.35
C ILE A 200 -8.69 5.34 -3.36
N ALA A 201 -8.71 4.59 -4.46
CA ALA A 201 -7.91 3.37 -4.62
C ALA A 201 -6.41 3.66 -4.45
N LEU A 202 -5.90 4.73 -5.08
CA LEU A 202 -4.52 5.16 -4.96
C LEU A 202 -4.16 5.54 -3.51
N GLU A 203 -5.04 6.24 -2.80
CA GLU A 203 -4.80 6.63 -1.42
C GLU A 203 -4.84 5.41 -0.46
N LEU A 204 -5.81 4.49 -0.63
CA LEU A 204 -5.85 3.22 0.12
C LEU A 204 -4.62 2.36 -0.14
N ARG A 205 -4.17 2.27 -1.40
CA ARG A 205 -2.92 1.59 -1.75
C ARG A 205 -1.71 2.25 -1.09
N ALA A 206 -1.65 3.59 -1.09
CA ALA A 206 -0.58 4.33 -0.43
C ALA A 206 -0.58 4.15 1.10
N ILE A 207 -1.74 3.96 1.74
CA ILE A 207 -1.82 3.59 3.16
C ILE A 207 -1.06 2.28 3.41
N LEU A 208 -1.28 1.24 2.59
CA LEU A 208 -0.60 -0.04 2.77
C LEU A 208 0.90 0.03 2.47
N THR A 209 1.30 0.76 1.42
CA THR A 209 2.68 0.68 0.89
C THR A 209 3.62 1.74 1.45
N LYS A 210 3.10 2.87 1.96
CA LYS A 210 3.91 4.02 2.40
C LYS A 210 3.88 4.25 3.90
N THR A 211 2.93 3.67 4.64
CA THR A 211 2.90 3.85 6.11
C THR A 211 3.78 2.83 6.82
N LYS A 212 4.27 3.21 8.01
CA LYS A 212 5.10 2.33 8.86
C LYS A 212 4.28 1.22 9.50
N SER A 213 3.01 1.50 9.80
CA SER A 213 2.05 0.55 10.39
C SER A 213 0.70 0.72 9.71
N PRO A 214 0.46 0.04 8.57
CA PRO A 214 -0.78 0.14 7.82
C PRO A 214 -2.01 -0.24 8.65
N GLY A 215 -1.88 -1.29 9.47
CA GLY A 215 -2.97 -1.76 10.33
C GLY A 215 -3.42 -0.72 11.35
N ARG A 216 -2.48 0.04 11.94
CA ARG A 216 -2.82 1.15 12.85
C ARG A 216 -3.48 2.31 12.11
N CYS A 217 -3.04 2.61 10.89
CA CYS A 217 -3.68 3.62 10.04
C CYS A 217 -5.13 3.24 9.74
N LEU A 218 -5.38 1.98 9.39
CA LEU A 218 -6.73 1.47 9.13
C LEU A 218 -7.61 1.48 10.40
N LEU A 219 -7.04 1.17 11.56
CA LEU A 219 -7.75 1.29 12.85
C LEU A 219 -8.15 2.75 13.13
N ASP A 220 -7.24 3.71 12.96
CA ASP A 220 -7.56 5.13 13.11
C ASP A 220 -8.69 5.57 12.16
N LEU A 221 -8.65 5.12 10.90
CA LEU A 221 -9.73 5.39 9.92
C LEU A 221 -11.05 4.72 10.32
N TYR A 222 -11.00 3.55 10.95
CA TYR A 222 -12.19 2.88 11.50
C TYR A 222 -12.78 3.68 12.65
N GLU A 223 -11.97 4.11 13.63
CA GLU A 223 -12.41 4.87 14.80
C GLU A 223 -13.12 6.18 14.43
N VAL A 224 -12.65 6.85 13.38
CA VAL A 224 -13.30 8.06 12.87
C VAL A 224 -14.41 7.79 11.84
N GLY A 225 -14.71 6.51 11.55
CA GLY A 225 -15.80 6.07 10.68
C GLY A 225 -15.54 6.18 9.18
N LEU A 226 -14.35 6.55 8.75
CA LEU A 226 -13.97 6.64 7.33
C LEU A 226 -13.86 5.27 6.70
N LEU A 227 -13.27 4.30 7.40
CA LEU A 227 -13.08 2.95 6.86
C LEU A 227 -14.40 2.25 6.56
N ALA A 228 -15.40 2.39 7.44
CA ALA A 228 -16.73 1.81 7.23
C ALA A 228 -17.46 2.43 6.02
N THR A 229 -17.28 3.73 5.79
CA THR A 229 -17.81 4.42 4.61
C THR A 229 -17.18 3.89 3.31
N LEU A 230 -15.87 3.65 3.32
CA LEU A 230 -15.15 3.14 2.16
C LEU A 230 -15.41 1.65 1.93
N SER A 231 -15.34 0.83 2.96
CA SER A 231 -15.53 -0.62 2.89
C SER A 231 -15.97 -1.19 4.22
N LEU A 232 -17.23 -1.64 4.29
CA LEU A 232 -17.73 -2.31 5.48
C LEU A 232 -16.93 -3.59 5.76
N THR A 233 -16.57 -4.35 4.72
CA THR A 233 -15.79 -5.58 4.84
C THR A 233 -14.42 -5.35 5.49
N LEU A 234 -13.71 -4.27 5.10
CA LEU A 234 -12.46 -3.89 5.77
C LEU A 234 -12.71 -3.41 7.20
N ALA A 235 -13.75 -2.62 7.42
CA ALA A 235 -14.09 -2.09 8.75
C ALA A 235 -14.40 -3.21 9.77
N GLN A 236 -15.00 -4.31 9.31
CA GLN A 236 -15.29 -5.48 10.15
C GLN A 236 -14.04 -6.17 10.70
N GLN A 237 -12.85 -5.93 10.14
CA GLN A 237 -11.60 -6.43 10.73
C GLN A 237 -11.21 -5.65 12.01
N PHE A 238 -11.85 -4.51 12.28
CA PHE A 238 -11.54 -3.60 13.38
C PHE A 238 -12.72 -3.38 14.36
N ASP A 239 -13.83 -4.09 14.21
CA ASP A 239 -15.09 -3.88 14.96
C ASP A 239 -15.13 -4.53 16.36
N GLY A 240 -13.98 -4.97 16.85
CA GLY A 240 -13.86 -5.60 18.17
C GLY A 240 -14.10 -7.11 18.18
N ARG A 241 -14.33 -7.74 17.00
CA ARG A 241 -14.45 -9.22 16.92
C ARG A 241 -13.17 -9.92 17.38
N PRO A 242 -13.28 -11.16 17.91
CA PRO A 242 -12.11 -11.95 18.26
C PRO A 242 -11.36 -12.43 17.00
N ALA A 243 -10.04 -12.57 17.10
CA ALA A 243 -9.22 -13.15 16.03
C ALA A 243 -9.48 -14.65 15.87
N GLY A 244 -9.72 -15.34 16.97
CA GLY A 244 -9.94 -16.78 17.06
C GLY A 244 -9.92 -17.27 18.50
N PRO A 245 -9.91 -18.60 18.74
CA PRO A 245 -9.72 -19.14 20.08
C PRO A 245 -8.41 -18.67 20.72
N GLN A 246 -8.46 -18.17 21.94
CA GLN A 246 -7.34 -17.53 22.65
C GLN A 246 -6.05 -18.37 22.69
N ARG A 247 -6.18 -19.70 22.76
CA ARG A 247 -5.01 -20.61 22.72
C ARG A 247 -4.16 -20.48 21.44
N TRP A 248 -4.77 -20.01 20.34
CA TRP A 248 -4.12 -19.83 19.05
C TRP A 248 -3.92 -18.36 18.68
N HIS A 249 -4.69 -17.47 19.33
CA HIS A 249 -4.69 -16.03 19.15
C HIS A 249 -4.60 -15.32 20.49
N PRO A 250 -3.39 -15.29 21.12
CA PRO A 250 -3.20 -14.63 22.43
C PRO A 250 -3.54 -13.15 22.40
N GLU A 251 -3.44 -12.51 21.24
CA GLU A 251 -3.82 -11.10 20.99
C GLU A 251 -5.33 -10.87 21.12
N VAL A 252 -6.14 -11.93 21.10
CA VAL A 252 -7.61 -11.94 21.24
C VAL A 252 -8.34 -11.18 20.14
N SER A 253 -7.96 -9.92 19.86
CA SER A 253 -8.64 -9.01 18.93
C SER A 253 -8.19 -9.23 17.50
N GLN A 254 -9.15 -9.31 16.56
CA GLN A 254 -8.87 -9.34 15.11
C GLN A 254 -8.14 -8.08 14.65
N ALA A 255 -8.47 -6.92 15.21
CA ALA A 255 -7.77 -5.67 14.89
C ALA A 255 -6.29 -5.75 15.26
N LEU A 256 -5.96 -6.26 16.45
CA LEU A 256 -4.57 -6.40 16.88
C LEU A 256 -3.83 -7.44 16.03
N HIS A 257 -4.48 -8.59 15.72
CA HIS A 257 -3.93 -9.58 14.79
C HIS A 257 -3.57 -8.95 13.44
N MET A 258 -4.49 -8.20 12.85
CA MET A 258 -4.27 -7.53 11.56
C MET A 258 -3.12 -6.51 11.62
N ILE A 259 -3.02 -5.75 12.71
CA ILE A 259 -1.92 -4.80 12.91
C ILE A 259 -0.58 -5.55 12.94
N LEU A 260 -0.47 -6.60 13.77
CA LEU A 260 0.77 -7.36 13.94
C LEU A 260 1.18 -8.06 12.63
N ALA A 261 0.21 -8.68 11.93
CA ALA A 261 0.46 -9.34 10.65
C ALA A 261 0.95 -8.37 9.57
N LEU A 262 0.31 -7.21 9.44
CA LEU A 262 0.72 -6.18 8.48
C LEU A 262 2.07 -5.55 8.85
N ASP A 263 2.34 -5.29 10.12
CA ASP A 263 3.62 -4.73 10.58
C ASP A 263 4.76 -5.71 10.29
N TRP A 264 4.55 -7.02 10.54
CA TRP A 264 5.50 -8.06 10.17
C TRP A 264 5.72 -8.11 8.65
N ALA A 265 4.65 -8.08 7.86
CA ALA A 265 4.73 -8.09 6.40
C ALA A 265 5.48 -6.86 5.86
N VAL A 266 5.24 -5.66 6.40
CA VAL A 266 5.99 -4.44 6.05
C VAL A 266 7.48 -4.61 6.30
N ALA A 267 7.86 -5.16 7.45
CA ALA A 267 9.27 -5.36 7.81
C ALA A 267 9.97 -6.42 6.94
N ASN A 268 9.26 -7.50 6.58
CA ASN A 268 9.83 -8.69 5.96
C ASN A 268 9.61 -8.78 4.43
N SER A 269 9.04 -7.73 3.80
CA SER A 269 8.85 -7.67 2.35
C SER A 269 9.66 -6.56 1.65
N GLN A 270 10.61 -5.92 2.36
CA GLN A 270 11.40 -4.80 1.82
C GLN A 270 12.34 -5.20 0.68
N HIS A 271 12.71 -6.46 0.60
CA HIS A 271 13.60 -7.01 -0.44
C HIS A 271 12.86 -7.28 -1.76
N PHE A 272 11.52 -7.29 -1.77
CA PHE A 272 10.74 -7.44 -2.98
C PHE A 272 10.65 -6.11 -3.74
N GLU A 273 10.49 -6.21 -5.05
CA GLU A 273 10.10 -5.09 -5.90
C GLU A 273 8.75 -4.49 -5.42
N GLU A 274 8.54 -3.21 -5.65
CA GLU A 274 7.35 -2.48 -5.15
C GLU A 274 6.02 -3.18 -5.50
N ARG A 275 5.93 -3.74 -6.72
CA ARG A 275 4.74 -4.46 -7.17
C ARG A 275 4.47 -5.71 -6.35
N ASP A 276 5.51 -6.50 -6.10
CA ASP A 276 5.44 -7.77 -5.38
C ASP A 276 5.20 -7.52 -3.89
N ARG A 277 5.89 -6.55 -3.32
CA ARG A 277 5.63 -6.08 -1.95
C ARG A 277 4.18 -5.64 -1.77
N THR A 278 3.63 -4.88 -2.73
CA THR A 278 2.22 -4.48 -2.71
C THR A 278 1.30 -5.70 -2.69
N ALA A 279 1.58 -6.71 -3.52
CA ALA A 279 0.78 -7.93 -3.56
C ALA A 279 0.78 -8.69 -2.22
N VAL A 280 1.94 -8.81 -1.56
CA VAL A 280 2.05 -9.40 -0.21
C VAL A 280 1.20 -8.63 0.80
N LEU A 281 1.31 -7.31 0.85
CA LEU A 281 0.58 -6.50 1.82
C LEU A 281 -0.94 -6.59 1.63
N PHE A 282 -1.43 -6.61 0.38
CA PHE A 282 -2.85 -6.85 0.11
C PHE A 282 -3.28 -8.28 0.44
N ALA A 283 -2.46 -9.28 0.17
CA ALA A 283 -2.77 -10.66 0.54
C ALA A 283 -2.91 -10.80 2.06
N VAL A 284 -2.03 -10.16 2.84
CA VAL A 284 -2.12 -10.12 4.30
C VAL A 284 -3.35 -9.33 4.77
N LEU A 285 -3.65 -8.16 4.18
CA LEU A 285 -4.86 -7.41 4.53
C LEU A 285 -6.14 -8.23 4.30
N CYS A 286 -6.15 -9.06 3.28
CA CYS A 286 -7.35 -9.75 2.81
C CYS A 286 -7.53 -11.17 3.35
N HIS A 287 -6.52 -11.80 3.98
CA HIS A 287 -6.56 -13.22 4.32
C HIS A 287 -7.73 -13.61 5.21
N ASP A 288 -8.14 -12.74 6.08
CA ASP A 288 -9.18 -12.94 7.10
C ASP A 288 -10.50 -12.20 6.82
N LEU A 289 -10.71 -11.63 5.63
CA LEU A 289 -11.93 -10.86 5.32
C LEU A 289 -13.22 -11.66 5.58
N GLY A 290 -13.20 -12.97 5.33
CA GLY A 290 -14.35 -13.82 5.57
C GLY A 290 -14.77 -13.95 7.04
N LYS A 291 -13.92 -13.57 8.00
CA LYS A 291 -14.32 -13.47 9.42
C LYS A 291 -15.42 -12.44 9.62
N GLY A 292 -15.53 -11.46 8.70
CA GLY A 292 -16.59 -10.46 8.67
C GLY A 292 -17.99 -11.04 8.67
N ASP A 293 -18.19 -12.14 7.98
CA ASP A 293 -19.50 -12.81 7.82
C ASP A 293 -19.85 -13.76 8.98
N THR A 294 -18.96 -13.91 9.98
CA THR A 294 -19.22 -14.80 11.11
C THR A 294 -20.21 -14.17 12.08
N GLU A 295 -21.32 -14.85 12.34
CA GLU A 295 -22.30 -14.45 13.34
C GLU A 295 -21.69 -14.42 14.75
N PRO A 296 -21.97 -13.41 15.60
CA PRO A 296 -21.41 -13.29 16.94
C PRO A 296 -21.64 -14.54 17.84
N ALA A 297 -22.73 -15.26 17.65
CA ALA A 297 -23.03 -16.48 18.41
C ALA A 297 -22.02 -17.63 18.15
N LYS A 298 -21.24 -17.54 17.07
CA LYS A 298 -20.22 -18.54 16.70
C LYS A 298 -18.82 -18.18 17.22
N PHE A 299 -18.65 -16.97 17.77
CA PHE A 299 -17.37 -16.53 18.31
C PHE A 299 -16.85 -17.43 19.43
N PRO A 300 -15.55 -17.58 19.56
CA PRO A 300 -14.47 -17.01 18.76
C PRO A 300 -14.08 -17.83 17.51
N ARG A 301 -14.92 -18.75 17.05
CA ARG A 301 -14.60 -19.63 15.93
C ARG A 301 -15.18 -19.08 14.63
N HIS A 302 -14.32 -18.89 13.62
CA HIS A 302 -14.68 -18.39 12.30
C HIS A 302 -14.59 -19.49 11.23
N ARG A 303 -15.34 -20.57 11.42
CA ARG A 303 -15.27 -21.72 10.51
C ARG A 303 -15.70 -21.35 9.09
N GLY A 304 -14.88 -21.69 8.11
CA GLY A 304 -15.15 -21.47 6.68
C GLY A 304 -14.87 -20.03 6.22
N HIS A 305 -14.25 -19.18 7.07
CA HIS A 305 -13.88 -17.82 6.68
C HIS A 305 -12.90 -17.80 5.52
N GLU A 306 -12.09 -18.84 5.35
CA GLU A 306 -11.11 -19.01 4.29
C GLU A 306 -11.78 -18.91 2.91
N GLY A 307 -12.82 -19.71 2.70
CA GLY A 307 -13.60 -19.69 1.46
C GLY A 307 -14.51 -18.47 1.33
N ALA A 308 -15.12 -18.02 2.46
CA ALA A 308 -15.98 -16.83 2.48
C ALA A 308 -15.22 -15.54 2.11
N GLY A 309 -13.91 -15.45 2.39
CA GLY A 309 -13.08 -14.31 2.03
C GLY A 309 -12.89 -14.13 0.53
N VAL A 310 -12.87 -15.21 -0.25
CA VAL A 310 -12.57 -15.16 -1.70
C VAL A 310 -13.51 -14.21 -2.48
N PRO A 311 -14.85 -14.34 -2.40
CA PRO A 311 -15.75 -13.40 -3.10
C PRO A 311 -15.67 -11.97 -2.55
N LEU A 312 -15.36 -11.78 -1.28
CA LEU A 312 -15.19 -10.45 -0.68
C LEU A 312 -13.97 -9.72 -1.24
N ILE A 313 -12.89 -10.45 -1.54
CA ILE A 313 -11.70 -9.89 -2.20
C ILE A 313 -12.03 -9.44 -3.61
N GLU A 314 -12.79 -10.23 -4.37
CA GLU A 314 -13.24 -9.86 -5.72
C GLU A 314 -14.14 -8.62 -5.71
N GLN A 315 -15.06 -8.54 -4.77
CA GLN A 315 -15.92 -7.38 -4.58
C GLN A 315 -15.11 -6.12 -4.20
N LEU A 316 -14.11 -6.25 -3.34
CA LEU A 316 -13.24 -5.14 -2.96
C LEU A 316 -12.43 -4.62 -4.16
N ALA A 317 -11.85 -5.51 -4.97
CA ALA A 317 -11.13 -5.17 -6.19
C ALA A 317 -12.03 -4.49 -7.23
N ALA A 318 -13.25 -5.01 -7.42
CA ALA A 318 -14.23 -4.45 -8.35
C ALA A 318 -14.77 -3.09 -7.88
N LYS A 319 -14.93 -2.88 -6.57
CA LYS A 319 -15.41 -1.61 -6.00
C LYS A 319 -14.43 -0.47 -6.23
N TRP A 320 -13.14 -0.73 -6.13
CA TRP A 320 -12.06 0.25 -6.20
C TRP A 320 -11.09 -0.07 -7.35
N PRO A 321 -11.39 0.33 -8.60
CA PRO A 321 -10.51 0.13 -9.75
C PRO A 321 -9.11 0.71 -9.50
N GLY A 322 -8.07 -0.09 -9.78
CA GLY A 322 -6.67 0.29 -9.52
C GLY A 322 -6.16 0.02 -8.09
N LEU A 323 -7.03 -0.44 -7.17
CA LEU A 323 -6.60 -0.83 -5.82
C LEU A 323 -5.67 -2.05 -5.87
N MET A 324 -6.12 -3.10 -6.56
CA MET A 324 -5.39 -4.35 -6.78
C MET A 324 -5.39 -4.70 -8.27
N ASP A 325 -4.22 -5.05 -8.81
CA ASP A 325 -4.16 -5.67 -10.14
C ASP A 325 -4.57 -7.14 -10.07
N GLN A 326 -4.69 -7.78 -11.26
CA GLN A 326 -5.12 -9.18 -11.35
C GLN A 326 -4.20 -10.14 -10.57
N ARG A 327 -2.87 -9.89 -10.62
CA ARG A 327 -1.87 -10.71 -9.90
C ARG A 327 -2.05 -10.58 -8.39
N THR A 328 -2.19 -9.37 -7.88
CA THR A 328 -2.46 -9.07 -6.47
C THR A 328 -3.76 -9.71 -5.99
N THR A 329 -4.83 -9.57 -6.79
CA THR A 329 -6.14 -10.15 -6.47
C THR A 329 -6.06 -11.69 -6.41
N THR A 330 -5.36 -12.32 -7.35
CA THR A 330 -5.17 -13.77 -7.38
C THR A 330 -4.39 -14.24 -6.16
N LEU A 331 -3.28 -13.58 -5.81
CA LEU A 331 -2.49 -13.92 -4.63
C LEU A 331 -3.33 -13.80 -3.35
N ALA A 332 -4.06 -12.69 -3.19
CA ALA A 332 -4.91 -12.47 -2.01
C ALA A 332 -6.00 -13.55 -1.86
N LYS A 333 -6.64 -13.96 -2.96
CA LYS A 333 -7.61 -15.05 -2.98
C LYS A 333 -7.01 -16.39 -2.56
N HIS A 334 -5.82 -16.72 -3.07
CA HIS A 334 -5.13 -17.96 -2.75
C HIS A 334 -4.69 -17.98 -1.28
N VAL A 335 -4.16 -16.87 -0.76
CA VAL A 335 -3.79 -16.77 0.66
C VAL A 335 -5.04 -16.90 1.54
N SER A 336 -6.14 -16.20 1.22
CA SER A 336 -7.39 -16.33 1.96
C SER A 336 -7.88 -17.78 1.99
N ALA A 337 -7.93 -18.46 0.84
CA ALA A 337 -8.45 -19.82 0.73
C ALA A 337 -7.57 -20.86 1.45
N LEU A 338 -6.25 -20.67 1.51
CA LEU A 338 -5.31 -21.73 1.84
C LEU A 338 -4.47 -21.50 3.09
N HIS A 339 -4.44 -20.29 3.70
CA HIS A 339 -3.50 -19.97 4.79
C HIS A 339 -3.55 -20.97 5.95
N LEU A 340 -4.73 -21.49 6.32
CA LEU A 340 -4.88 -22.50 7.38
C LEU A 340 -4.48 -23.90 6.92
N GLU A 341 -4.84 -24.31 5.69
CA GLU A 341 -4.48 -25.64 5.15
C GLU A 341 -2.97 -25.77 4.99
N ILE A 342 -2.33 -24.76 4.41
CA ILE A 342 -0.87 -24.77 4.19
C ILE A 342 -0.08 -24.72 5.52
N ARG A 343 -0.60 -24.09 6.56
CA ARG A 343 0.03 -24.13 7.89
C ARG A 343 0.04 -25.54 8.50
N ARG A 344 -0.88 -26.41 8.09
CA ARG A 344 -0.99 -27.83 8.51
C ARG A 344 -0.71 -28.77 7.35
N TYR A 345 0.20 -28.37 6.45
CA TYR A 345 0.45 -29.11 5.21
C TYR A 345 0.77 -30.59 5.46
N ASP A 346 1.58 -30.90 6.49
CA ASP A 346 2.01 -32.25 6.83
C ASP A 346 0.84 -33.17 7.28
N GLU A 347 -0.24 -32.58 7.80
CA GLU A 347 -1.45 -33.32 8.19
C GLU A 347 -2.35 -33.64 6.99
N LEU A 348 -2.12 -33.03 5.82
CA LEU A 348 -2.96 -33.18 4.65
C LEU A 348 -2.70 -34.51 3.94
N ARG A 349 -3.79 -35.17 3.51
CA ARG A 349 -3.70 -36.36 2.65
C ARG A 349 -3.12 -36.00 1.29
N ALA A 350 -2.39 -36.92 0.66
CA ALA A 350 -1.78 -36.71 -0.64
C ALA A 350 -2.78 -36.26 -1.73
N GLY A 351 -4.02 -36.80 -1.72
CA GLY A 351 -5.07 -36.34 -2.63
C GLY A 351 -5.47 -34.86 -2.37
N THR A 352 -5.52 -34.40 -1.12
CA THR A 352 -5.76 -32.98 -0.82
C THR A 352 -4.62 -32.12 -1.31
N ARG A 353 -3.35 -32.55 -1.10
CA ARG A 353 -2.17 -31.84 -1.61
C ARG A 353 -2.17 -31.77 -3.16
N ALA A 354 -2.55 -32.87 -3.85
CA ALA A 354 -2.69 -32.89 -5.30
C ALA A 354 -3.74 -31.89 -5.81
N ARG A 355 -4.90 -31.81 -5.14
CA ARG A 355 -5.95 -30.83 -5.46
C ARG A 355 -5.45 -29.39 -5.26
N ILE A 356 -4.77 -29.11 -4.15
CA ILE A 356 -4.15 -27.79 -3.90
C ILE A 356 -3.20 -27.39 -5.04
N TYR A 357 -2.38 -28.32 -5.52
CA TYR A 357 -1.53 -28.07 -6.68
C TYR A 357 -2.35 -27.77 -7.93
N GLU A 358 -3.36 -28.58 -8.21
CA GLU A 358 -4.19 -28.50 -9.42
C GLU A 358 -4.97 -27.20 -9.50
N ASP A 359 -5.51 -26.74 -8.38
CA ASP A 359 -6.38 -25.59 -8.31
C ASP A 359 -5.59 -24.26 -8.19
N TYR A 360 -4.41 -24.27 -7.54
CA TYR A 360 -3.73 -23.03 -7.14
C TYR A 360 -2.27 -22.91 -7.63
N PHE A 361 -1.48 -23.98 -7.67
CA PHE A 361 -0.03 -23.89 -7.87
C PHE A 361 0.47 -24.50 -9.18
N ARG A 362 -0.41 -24.80 -10.12
CA ARG A 362 -0.05 -25.40 -11.40
C ARG A 362 0.75 -24.49 -12.33
N ALA A 363 0.56 -23.15 -12.22
CA ALA A 363 1.30 -22.19 -13.03
C ALA A 363 2.79 -22.26 -12.69
N LYS A 364 3.64 -22.37 -13.73
CA LYS A 364 5.10 -22.54 -13.57
C LYS A 364 5.74 -21.31 -12.91
N ASP A 365 5.21 -20.13 -13.18
CA ASP A 365 5.65 -18.83 -12.71
C ASP A 365 4.88 -18.32 -11.47
N TYR A 366 4.18 -19.22 -10.78
CA TYR A 366 3.47 -18.85 -9.57
C TYR A 366 4.44 -18.32 -8.50
N PRO A 367 4.17 -17.16 -7.89
CA PRO A 367 5.09 -16.51 -6.97
C PRO A 367 5.03 -17.14 -5.57
N VAL A 368 5.64 -18.31 -5.40
CA VAL A 368 5.61 -19.11 -4.16
C VAL A 368 6.13 -18.30 -2.96
N GLU A 369 7.21 -17.55 -3.12
CA GLU A 369 7.77 -16.74 -2.04
C GLU A 369 6.82 -15.65 -1.54
N LEU A 370 6.05 -15.01 -2.44
CA LEU A 370 5.07 -14.00 -2.04
C LEU A 370 3.93 -14.64 -1.23
N PHE A 371 3.45 -15.79 -1.70
CA PHE A 371 2.43 -16.56 -0.99
C PHE A 371 2.93 -16.99 0.39
N ALA A 372 4.12 -17.58 0.46
CA ALA A 372 4.74 -18.04 1.71
C ALA A 372 4.95 -16.88 2.70
N THR A 373 5.39 -15.70 2.20
CA THR A 373 5.57 -14.51 3.02
C THR A 373 4.25 -14.03 3.62
N ALA A 374 3.15 -14.06 2.85
CA ALA A 374 1.84 -13.68 3.35
C ALA A 374 1.30 -14.66 4.41
N VAL A 375 1.48 -15.98 4.22
CA VAL A 375 1.13 -17.02 5.22
C VAL A 375 2.00 -16.90 6.48
N ALA A 376 3.26 -16.57 6.32
CA ALA A 376 4.17 -16.31 7.44
C ALA A 376 3.75 -15.08 8.25
N ALA A 377 3.29 -14.03 7.58
CA ALA A 377 2.77 -12.82 8.24
C ALA A 377 1.54 -13.11 9.12
N ASP A 378 0.59 -13.94 8.64
CA ASP A 378 -0.52 -14.43 9.48
C ASP A 378 0.00 -15.17 10.72
N SER A 379 0.98 -16.06 10.56
CA SER A 379 1.55 -16.81 11.68
C SER A 379 2.26 -15.90 12.70
N ALA A 380 3.04 -14.95 12.22
CA ALA A 380 3.78 -13.98 13.02
C ALA A 380 2.89 -12.86 13.60
N GLY A 381 1.70 -12.66 13.03
CA GLY A 381 0.70 -11.69 13.49
C GLY A 381 0.01 -12.08 14.81
N ARG A 382 0.47 -13.13 15.47
CA ARG A 382 0.01 -13.57 16.78
C ARG A 382 0.97 -13.11 17.85
N LEU A 383 0.44 -12.55 18.92
CA LEU A 383 1.24 -12.01 20.02
C LEU A 383 2.16 -13.09 20.63
N GLY A 384 3.47 -12.85 20.62
CA GLY A 384 4.48 -13.80 21.13
C GLY A 384 4.92 -14.85 20.10
N PHE A 385 4.46 -14.78 18.84
CA PHE A 385 4.82 -15.69 17.75
C PHE A 385 5.54 -14.98 16.60
N GLU A 386 6.02 -13.79 16.83
CA GLU A 386 6.68 -12.95 15.81
C GLU A 386 7.90 -13.64 15.19
N GLN A 387 8.58 -14.48 15.97
CA GLN A 387 9.75 -15.23 15.54
C GLN A 387 9.43 -16.46 14.69
N ASP A 388 8.19 -16.91 14.65
CA ASP A 388 7.77 -18.07 13.84
C ASP A 388 7.76 -17.75 12.34
N GLY A 389 7.60 -16.47 11.98
CA GLY A 389 7.43 -16.05 10.60
C GLY A 389 8.48 -16.58 9.62
N PRO A 390 9.79 -16.38 9.83
CA PRO A 390 10.82 -16.89 8.93
C PRO A 390 10.76 -18.41 8.75
N VAL A 391 10.58 -19.15 9.85
CA VAL A 391 10.50 -20.63 9.83
C VAL A 391 9.27 -21.09 9.03
N VAL A 392 8.12 -20.44 9.24
CA VAL A 392 6.89 -20.75 8.49
C VAL A 392 7.09 -20.44 7.01
N ARG A 393 7.68 -19.30 6.66
CA ARG A 393 7.95 -18.93 5.26
C ARG A 393 8.79 -19.99 4.56
N ASP A 394 9.94 -20.31 5.13
CA ASP A 394 10.91 -21.22 4.52
C ASP A 394 10.33 -22.64 4.37
N ARG A 395 9.58 -23.12 5.38
CA ARG A 395 8.84 -24.38 5.30
C ARG A 395 7.80 -24.35 4.18
N VAL A 396 6.96 -23.31 4.09
CA VAL A 396 5.93 -23.21 3.05
C VAL A 396 6.56 -23.18 1.65
N VAL A 397 7.67 -22.47 1.45
CA VAL A 397 8.40 -22.49 0.18
C VAL A 397 8.82 -23.90 -0.16
N GLN A 398 9.50 -24.60 0.78
CA GLN A 398 9.99 -25.97 0.56
C GLN A 398 8.83 -26.95 0.28
N ASP A 399 7.74 -26.89 1.04
CA ASP A 399 6.56 -27.74 0.86
C ASP A 399 5.93 -27.57 -0.53
N LEU A 400 5.78 -26.33 -0.99
CA LEU A 400 5.20 -26.03 -2.29
C LEU A 400 6.13 -26.36 -3.47
N GLU A 401 7.44 -26.20 -3.30
CA GLU A 401 8.43 -26.63 -4.31
C GLU A 401 8.47 -28.15 -4.43
N ASN A 402 8.48 -28.88 -3.32
CA ASN A 402 8.39 -30.34 -3.31
C ASN A 402 7.08 -30.82 -3.93
N LEU A 403 5.96 -30.18 -3.60
CA LEU A 403 4.65 -30.48 -4.18
C LEU A 403 4.66 -30.28 -5.69
N ARG A 404 5.23 -29.18 -6.17
CA ARG A 404 5.37 -28.88 -7.59
C ARG A 404 6.26 -29.91 -8.29
N ALA A 405 7.40 -30.27 -7.72
CA ALA A 405 8.30 -31.27 -8.27
C ALA A 405 7.62 -32.62 -8.40
N ALA A 406 6.97 -33.08 -7.33
CA ALA A 406 6.25 -34.36 -7.33
C ALA A 406 5.10 -34.39 -8.37
N CYS A 407 4.28 -33.35 -8.44
CA CYS A 407 3.15 -33.30 -9.37
C CYS A 407 3.60 -33.12 -10.84
N SER A 408 4.71 -32.41 -11.09
CA SER A 408 5.26 -32.18 -12.43
C SER A 408 6.01 -33.42 -12.97
N SER A 409 6.43 -34.37 -12.13
CA SER A 409 7.03 -35.62 -12.57
C SER A 409 6.04 -36.55 -13.26
N VAL A 410 4.74 -36.33 -13.11
CA VAL A 410 3.69 -37.12 -13.76
C VAL A 410 3.56 -36.74 -15.23
N ASP A 411 3.81 -37.69 -16.13
CA ASP A 411 3.62 -37.50 -17.57
C ASP A 411 2.12 -37.50 -17.93
N ALA A 412 1.53 -36.30 -17.88
CA ALA A 412 0.13 -36.09 -18.23
C ALA A 412 -0.16 -36.39 -19.73
N ALA A 413 0.84 -36.22 -20.62
CA ALA A 413 0.66 -36.50 -22.06
C ALA A 413 0.55 -38.01 -22.33
N ALA A 414 1.43 -38.79 -21.70
CA ALA A 414 1.36 -40.25 -21.81
C ALA A 414 0.07 -40.81 -21.20
N LEU A 415 -0.39 -40.22 -20.10
CA LEU A 415 -1.67 -40.60 -19.48
C LEU A 415 -2.87 -40.24 -20.39
N ARG A 416 -2.83 -39.08 -21.05
CA ARG A 416 -3.87 -38.63 -21.96
C ARG A 416 -4.00 -39.54 -23.19
N GLN A 417 -2.87 -40.07 -23.69
CA GLN A 417 -2.87 -41.05 -24.80
C GLN A 417 -3.60 -42.36 -24.44
N LYS A 418 -3.57 -42.74 -23.16
CA LYS A 418 -4.25 -43.96 -22.67
C LYS A 418 -5.74 -43.76 -22.45
N ILE A 419 -6.20 -42.53 -22.24
CA ILE A 419 -7.59 -42.15 -21.96
C ILE A 419 -7.98 -40.99 -22.89
N PRO A 420 -8.17 -41.27 -24.21
CA PRO A 420 -8.29 -40.18 -25.20
C PRO A 420 -9.65 -39.49 -25.20
N ASP A 421 -10.75 -40.19 -24.88
CA ASP A 421 -12.11 -39.76 -25.21
C ASP A 421 -12.92 -39.27 -23.99
N ASP A 422 -12.42 -39.47 -22.76
CA ASP A 422 -13.10 -39.07 -21.55
C ASP A 422 -12.24 -38.11 -20.69
N LEU A 423 -12.65 -36.83 -20.64
CA LEU A 423 -11.94 -35.80 -19.92
C LEU A 423 -12.03 -35.98 -18.40
N ASP A 424 -13.15 -36.45 -17.90
CA ASP A 424 -13.37 -36.58 -16.44
C ASP A 424 -12.63 -37.81 -15.90
N THR A 425 -12.64 -38.93 -16.61
CA THR A 425 -11.80 -40.11 -16.33
C THR A 425 -10.32 -39.75 -16.39
N PHE A 426 -9.89 -38.96 -17.41
CA PHE A 426 -8.51 -38.49 -17.48
C PHE A 426 -8.12 -37.59 -16.28
N ARG A 427 -8.98 -36.65 -15.89
CA ARG A 427 -8.72 -35.78 -14.72
C ARG A 427 -8.61 -36.58 -13.43
N ALA A 428 -9.50 -37.57 -13.22
CA ALA A 428 -9.45 -38.45 -12.07
C ALA A 428 -8.15 -39.26 -12.02
N ALA A 429 -7.77 -39.88 -13.15
CA ALA A 429 -6.53 -40.64 -13.27
C ALA A 429 -5.28 -39.78 -13.05
N LEU A 430 -5.27 -38.55 -13.57
CA LEU A 430 -4.18 -37.59 -13.38
C LEU A 430 -4.06 -37.17 -11.91
N HIS A 431 -5.19 -36.93 -11.26
CA HIS A 431 -5.23 -36.63 -9.81
C HIS A 431 -4.67 -37.79 -8.97
N GLU A 432 -5.08 -39.02 -9.26
CA GLU A 432 -4.56 -40.23 -8.56
C GLU A 432 -3.06 -40.42 -8.79
N ALA A 433 -2.59 -40.22 -10.03
CA ALA A 433 -1.17 -40.32 -10.36
C ALA A 433 -0.33 -39.29 -9.60
N ARG A 434 -0.82 -38.03 -9.51
CA ARG A 434 -0.18 -36.98 -8.72
C ARG A 434 -0.19 -37.27 -7.22
N ALA A 435 -1.31 -37.74 -6.67
CA ALA A 435 -1.40 -38.16 -5.27
C ALA A 435 -0.43 -39.32 -4.96
N HIS A 436 -0.22 -40.24 -5.90
CA HIS A 436 0.79 -41.30 -5.77
C HIS A 436 2.22 -40.73 -5.82
N ALA A 437 2.53 -39.84 -6.76
CA ALA A 437 3.84 -39.20 -6.89
C ALA A 437 4.20 -38.42 -5.60
N ILE A 438 3.25 -37.72 -4.98
CA ILE A 438 3.45 -37.01 -3.71
C ILE A 438 3.85 -37.98 -2.59
N LYS A 439 3.19 -39.15 -2.50
CA LYS A 439 3.54 -40.17 -1.48
C LYS A 439 4.93 -40.75 -1.69
N THR A 440 5.31 -41.04 -2.92
CA THR A 440 6.63 -41.62 -3.25
C THR A 440 7.75 -40.62 -3.09
N HIS A 441 7.51 -39.34 -3.43
CA HIS A 441 8.49 -38.26 -3.24
C HIS A 441 8.82 -38.03 -1.75
N ALA A 442 7.82 -38.07 -0.88
CA ALA A 442 7.98 -37.96 0.58
C ALA A 442 8.74 -39.17 1.22
N SER A 443 8.80 -40.31 0.50
CA SER A 443 9.45 -41.54 0.98
C SER A 443 10.90 -41.69 0.50
N SER A 444 11.46 -40.73 -0.25
CA SER A 444 12.85 -40.77 -0.73
C SER A 444 13.82 -40.39 0.38
N PRO A 445 14.94 -41.15 0.59
CA PRO A 445 15.76 -41.05 1.81
C PRO A 445 16.67 -39.82 1.94
N ASN A 446 16.42 -38.73 1.25
CA ASN A 446 17.29 -37.54 1.31
C ASN A 446 17.08 -36.64 2.55
N ASP A 447 16.03 -36.88 3.37
CA ASP A 447 15.75 -36.05 4.57
C ASP A 447 16.22 -36.66 5.90
N ALA A 448 16.98 -37.78 5.86
CA ALA A 448 17.45 -38.47 7.07
C ALA A 448 18.84 -38.00 7.59
N ALA A 449 19.42 -36.94 7.04
CA ALA A 449 20.82 -36.57 7.34
C ALA A 449 21.01 -35.36 8.28
N ASP A 450 19.93 -34.66 8.70
CA ASP A 450 20.12 -33.39 9.46
C ASP A 450 19.42 -33.33 10.83
N HIS A 451 19.09 -34.46 11.42
CA HIS A 451 18.63 -34.53 12.83
C HIS A 451 19.48 -35.50 13.62
N ARG A 452 20.76 -35.14 13.87
CA ARG A 452 21.54 -35.66 15.00
C ARG A 452 22.29 -34.54 15.69
#